data_92731289c35841aeb93e86a7b10b7887
#
_entry.id   92731289c35841aeb93e86a7b10b7887
#
_cell.length_a   1.000
_cell.length_b   1.000
_cell.length_c   1.000
_cell.angle_alpha   90.00
_cell.angle_beta   90.00
_cell.angle_gamma   90.00
#
_symmetry.space_group_name_H-M   'P 1'
#
loop_
_entity.id
_entity.type
_entity.pdbx_description
1 polymer ?
#
loop_
_entity_poly.entity_id
_entity_poly.type
_entity_poly.pdbx_seq_one_letter_code
_entity_poly.pdbx_strand_id
1 'polypeptide(L)'
;MKSSLKAFGVAFGLALAVVDPAGADDMKMMTGPQGGSWIPLGGQLKDMWEKAIPGLAVQVMPGAGIANARGVDEGKADVGFGNSISTVDGVHGKPPFTKAATNICNLATLYPQYYQFIVNADSGVDKIEDLKGKAITTQQRGNTGELITRQILGVHGLKYEDVKISFVGYSDSVNQMKDGHAVAFALGTQIPAGAVMDLAAARDIRLIDQASSIDAMRKLNPGYTLNTIPKGTYPKQDKDVKVIGYATHVFVSCKLPPDEVYTMVKTLAANTKTLATVAKDIETLTPKGMAEDIGVPFHPGAAKFYKEAGIVVQSH
;
A
#
# COMPACT_ATOMS: atom_id res chain seq x y z
N MET A 1 88.71 -11.55 -27.14
CA MET A 1 87.95 -10.48 -26.51
C MET A 1 86.60 -10.42 -27.22
N LYS A 2 85.54 -10.97 -26.58
CA LYS A 2 84.14 -10.98 -27.09
C LYS A 2 83.28 -10.35 -26.01
N SER A 3 82.79 -9.12 -26.25
CA SER A 3 81.89 -8.39 -25.39
C SER A 3 80.43 -8.81 -25.69
N SER A 4 79.74 -9.32 -24.72
CA SER A 4 78.32 -9.69 -24.79
C SER A 4 77.46 -8.55 -24.23
N LEU A 5 76.65 -7.95 -25.09
CA LEU A 5 75.62 -6.96 -24.76
C LEU A 5 74.41 -7.71 -24.18
N LYS A 6 74.04 -7.37 -22.93
CA LYS A 6 72.76 -7.85 -22.32
C LYS A 6 71.68 -6.81 -22.59
N ALA A 7 70.69 -7.18 -23.38
CA ALA A 7 69.49 -6.38 -23.54
C ALA A 7 68.54 -6.56 -22.33
N PHE A 8 68.19 -5.47 -21.66
CA PHE A 8 67.19 -5.42 -20.60
C PHE A 8 65.81 -5.12 -21.23
N GLY A 9 64.96 -6.14 -21.30
CA GLY A 9 63.58 -5.98 -21.74
C GLY A 9 62.72 -5.51 -20.57
N VAL A 10 62.20 -4.30 -20.63
CA VAL A 10 61.17 -3.78 -19.69
C VAL A 10 59.79 -4.28 -20.16
N ALA A 11 59.23 -5.25 -19.49
CA ALA A 11 57.85 -5.66 -19.70
C ALA A 11 56.90 -4.68 -18.99
N PHE A 12 56.17 -3.90 -19.78
CA PHE A 12 55.08 -3.01 -19.29
C PHE A 12 53.85 -3.88 -19.13
N GLY A 13 53.56 -4.31 -17.87
CA GLY A 13 52.36 -5.03 -17.52
C GLY A 13 51.16 -4.06 -17.53
N LEU A 14 50.26 -4.18 -18.53
CA LEU A 14 48.96 -3.55 -18.51
C LEU A 14 48.10 -4.23 -17.46
N ALA A 15 47.92 -3.62 -16.27
CA ALA A 15 46.94 -4.04 -15.30
C ALA A 15 45.55 -3.66 -15.85
N LEU A 16 44.83 -4.62 -16.43
CA LEU A 16 43.38 -4.52 -16.64
C LEU A 16 42.72 -4.48 -15.26
N ALA A 17 42.26 -3.29 -14.87
CA ALA A 17 41.33 -3.17 -13.76
C ALA A 17 40.05 -3.91 -14.17
N VAL A 18 39.82 -5.08 -13.60
CA VAL A 18 38.52 -5.75 -13.63
C VAL A 18 37.61 -4.88 -12.78
N VAL A 19 36.77 -4.08 -13.44
CA VAL A 19 35.62 -3.45 -12.79
C VAL A 19 34.68 -4.60 -12.51
N ASP A 20 34.62 -5.05 -11.25
CA ASP A 20 33.54 -5.93 -10.81
C ASP A 20 32.22 -5.27 -11.18
N PRO A 21 31.31 -5.93 -11.91
CA PRO A 21 29.96 -5.43 -12.06
C PRO A 21 29.41 -5.30 -10.64
N ALA A 22 29.10 -4.05 -10.22
CA ALA A 22 28.38 -3.79 -9.00
C ALA A 22 27.19 -4.78 -8.99
N GLY A 23 27.17 -5.67 -7.99
CA GLY A 23 26.11 -6.66 -7.88
C GLY A 23 24.76 -5.93 -7.96
N ALA A 24 23.79 -6.54 -8.65
CA ALA A 24 22.45 -5.99 -8.69
C ALA A 24 21.99 -5.75 -7.26
N ASP A 25 21.62 -4.51 -6.93
CA ASP A 25 21.05 -4.18 -5.64
C ASP A 25 19.64 -4.78 -5.59
N ASP A 26 19.50 -5.91 -4.88
CA ASP A 26 18.24 -6.62 -4.71
C ASP A 26 17.33 -5.83 -3.76
N MET A 27 16.38 -5.09 -4.31
CA MET A 27 15.37 -4.34 -3.55
C MET A 27 14.13 -5.20 -3.32
N LYS A 28 13.69 -5.33 -2.08
CA LYS A 28 12.47 -6.06 -1.70
C LYS A 28 11.31 -5.10 -1.49
N MET A 29 10.20 -5.31 -2.22
CA MET A 29 9.00 -4.50 -2.13
C MET A 29 7.82 -5.33 -1.59
N MET A 30 7.29 -4.96 -0.43
CA MET A 30 6.05 -5.54 0.12
C MET A 30 4.84 -4.77 -0.39
N THR A 31 3.88 -5.50 -0.98
CA THR A 31 2.69 -4.94 -1.62
C THR A 31 1.41 -5.21 -0.82
N GLY A 32 0.41 -5.86 -1.39
CA GLY A 32 -0.91 -6.07 -0.80
C GLY A 32 -1.34 -7.53 -0.75
N PRO A 33 -2.54 -7.77 -0.22
CA PRO A 33 -3.14 -9.09 -0.24
C PRO A 33 -3.55 -9.49 -1.65
N GLN A 34 -3.69 -10.81 -1.85
CA GLN A 34 -4.21 -11.37 -3.10
C GLN A 34 -5.58 -10.76 -3.45
N GLY A 35 -5.75 -10.34 -4.70
CA GLY A 35 -6.96 -9.67 -5.19
C GLY A 35 -7.01 -8.15 -4.93
N GLY A 36 -6.00 -7.58 -4.28
CA GLY A 36 -5.85 -6.13 -4.09
C GLY A 36 -5.06 -5.45 -5.20
N SER A 37 -5.19 -4.12 -5.29
CA SER A 37 -4.52 -3.30 -6.31
C SER A 37 -3.02 -3.12 -6.10
N TRP A 38 -2.51 -3.32 -4.90
CA TRP A 38 -1.10 -3.06 -4.61
C TRP A 38 -0.14 -4.05 -5.28
N ILE A 39 -0.60 -5.30 -5.54
CA ILE A 39 0.22 -6.29 -6.27
C ILE A 39 0.49 -5.81 -7.71
N PRO A 40 -0.53 -5.52 -8.55
CA PRO A 40 -0.27 -5.02 -9.89
C PRO A 40 0.40 -3.64 -9.92
N LEU A 41 0.11 -2.73 -8.98
CA LEU A 41 0.85 -1.47 -8.85
C LEU A 41 2.32 -1.69 -8.55
N GLY A 42 2.64 -2.59 -7.62
CA GLY A 42 4.03 -2.96 -7.30
C GLY A 42 4.76 -3.55 -8.51
N GLY A 43 4.07 -4.36 -9.33
CA GLY A 43 4.62 -4.86 -10.59
C GLY A 43 4.96 -3.73 -11.57
N GLN A 44 4.07 -2.74 -11.73
CA GLN A 44 4.33 -1.58 -12.58
C GLN A 44 5.49 -0.72 -12.05
N LEU A 45 5.55 -0.46 -10.73
CA LEU A 45 6.65 0.29 -10.12
C LEU A 45 8.00 -0.45 -10.28
N LYS A 46 8.02 -1.77 -10.08
CA LYS A 46 9.19 -2.60 -10.37
C LYS A 46 9.71 -2.35 -11.79
N ASP A 47 8.85 -2.55 -12.80
CA ASP A 47 9.23 -2.43 -14.20
C ASP A 47 9.76 -1.02 -14.56
N MET A 48 9.19 0.02 -13.93
CA MET A 48 9.60 1.40 -14.12
C MET A 48 10.94 1.70 -13.45
N TRP A 49 11.14 1.26 -12.22
CA TRP A 49 12.35 1.52 -11.46
C TRP A 49 13.55 0.73 -11.98
N GLU A 50 13.37 -0.53 -12.37
CA GLU A 50 14.42 -1.33 -13.00
C GLU A 50 14.88 -0.75 -14.35
N LYS A 51 13.98 -0.08 -15.09
CA LYS A 51 14.36 0.66 -16.32
C LYS A 51 15.09 1.97 -16.03
N ALA A 52 14.75 2.65 -14.93
CA ALA A 52 15.28 3.97 -14.60
C ALA A 52 16.59 3.92 -13.81
N ILE A 53 16.86 2.82 -13.09
CA ILE A 53 18.01 2.65 -12.22
C ILE A 53 18.83 1.45 -12.71
N PRO A 54 19.98 1.68 -13.37
CA PRO A 54 20.82 0.60 -13.88
C PRO A 54 21.30 -0.34 -12.79
N GLY A 55 21.11 -1.63 -12.99
CA GLY A 55 21.52 -2.68 -12.05
C GLY A 55 20.54 -2.96 -10.92
N LEU A 56 19.44 -2.19 -10.78
CA LEU A 56 18.40 -2.49 -9.80
C LEU A 56 17.61 -3.74 -10.19
N ALA A 57 17.39 -4.64 -9.24
CA ALA A 57 16.46 -5.76 -9.34
C ALA A 57 15.43 -5.68 -8.20
N VAL A 58 14.14 -5.63 -8.51
CA VAL A 58 13.06 -5.50 -7.52
C VAL A 58 12.31 -6.81 -7.35
N GLN A 59 12.31 -7.36 -6.15
CA GLN A 59 11.50 -8.51 -5.77
C GLN A 59 10.18 -8.02 -5.16
N VAL A 60 9.07 -8.23 -5.88
CA VAL A 60 7.72 -7.93 -5.38
C VAL A 60 7.21 -9.09 -4.53
N MET A 61 6.76 -8.79 -3.31
CA MET A 61 6.24 -9.75 -2.34
C MET A 61 4.81 -9.38 -1.92
N PRO A 62 3.95 -10.34 -1.63
CA PRO A 62 2.66 -10.06 -1.00
C PRO A 62 2.86 -9.46 0.40
N GLY A 63 1.87 -8.66 0.84
CA GLY A 63 1.94 -8.03 2.15
C GLY A 63 0.60 -7.41 2.55
N ALA A 64 0.64 -6.52 3.52
CA ALA A 64 -0.48 -5.65 3.91
C ALA A 64 0.01 -4.55 4.86
N GLY A 65 -0.66 -3.41 4.91
CA GLY A 65 -0.19 -2.16 5.51
C GLY A 65 0.66 -2.26 6.78
N ILE A 66 0.12 -2.82 7.87
CA ILE A 66 0.87 -2.97 9.15
C ILE A 66 2.07 -3.92 9.00
N ALA A 67 1.90 -5.04 8.29
CA ALA A 67 2.97 -6.01 8.08
C ALA A 67 4.11 -5.41 7.24
N ASN A 68 3.77 -4.59 6.24
CA ASN A 68 4.76 -3.89 5.40
C ASN A 68 5.56 -2.88 6.24
N ALA A 69 4.88 -2.08 7.06
CA ALA A 69 5.54 -1.11 7.94
C ALA A 69 6.53 -1.80 8.89
N ARG A 70 6.14 -2.91 9.50
CA ARG A 70 7.05 -3.72 10.32
C ARG A 70 8.20 -4.30 9.49
N GLY A 71 7.90 -4.83 8.30
CA GLY A 71 8.91 -5.43 7.43
C GLY A 71 9.99 -4.45 7.02
N VAL A 72 9.63 -3.21 6.67
CA VAL A 72 10.60 -2.17 6.31
C VAL A 72 11.35 -1.65 7.54
N ASP A 73 10.67 -1.41 8.67
CA ASP A 73 11.35 -0.99 9.90
C ASP A 73 12.39 -2.00 10.38
N GLU A 74 12.09 -3.29 10.25
CA GLU A 74 12.97 -4.39 10.64
C GLU A 74 14.04 -4.75 9.58
N GLY A 75 14.06 -4.06 8.42
CA GLY A 75 15.00 -4.32 7.34
C GLY A 75 14.74 -5.63 6.58
N LYS A 76 13.53 -6.18 6.65
CA LYS A 76 13.09 -7.36 5.87
C LYS A 76 12.67 -7.01 4.44
N ALA A 77 12.33 -5.74 4.22
CA ALA A 77 12.04 -5.15 2.92
C ALA A 77 12.57 -3.72 2.87
N ASP A 78 12.71 -3.18 1.68
CA ASP A 78 13.24 -1.85 1.40
C ASP A 78 12.12 -0.86 1.06
N VAL A 79 11.03 -1.37 0.50
CA VAL A 79 9.86 -0.60 0.06
C VAL A 79 8.59 -1.27 0.57
N GLY A 80 7.59 -0.47 0.93
CA GLY A 80 6.28 -0.94 1.32
C GLY A 80 5.15 -0.05 0.83
N PHE A 81 4.04 -0.67 0.43
CA PHE A 81 2.77 0.03 0.35
C PHE A 81 2.16 0.16 1.75
N GLY A 82 1.61 1.32 2.06
CA GLY A 82 1.01 1.59 3.36
C GLY A 82 -0.34 2.28 3.29
N ASN A 83 -1.03 2.17 4.41
CA ASN A 83 -2.20 2.97 4.71
C ASN A 83 -1.76 4.06 5.70
N SER A 84 -2.03 5.33 5.39
CA SER A 84 -1.58 6.48 6.20
C SER A 84 -1.82 6.27 7.70
N ILE A 85 -3.02 5.85 8.08
CA ILE A 85 -3.42 5.64 9.48
C ILE A 85 -2.53 4.62 10.21
N SER A 86 -2.23 3.47 9.59
CA SER A 86 -1.43 2.44 10.24
C SER A 86 0.07 2.73 10.22
N THR A 87 0.56 3.44 9.19
CA THR A 87 1.97 3.84 9.15
C THR A 87 2.25 4.94 10.18
N VAL A 88 1.33 5.91 10.34
CA VAL A 88 1.41 6.93 11.38
C VAL A 88 1.39 6.30 12.78
N ASP A 89 0.50 5.34 13.04
CA ASP A 89 0.52 4.59 14.30
C ASP A 89 1.86 3.87 14.49
N GLY A 90 2.45 3.34 13.43
CA GLY A 90 3.77 2.70 13.47
C GLY A 90 4.89 3.65 13.85
N VAL A 91 5.02 4.80 13.19
CA VAL A 91 6.10 5.76 13.50
C VAL A 91 5.95 6.38 14.89
N HIS A 92 4.72 6.41 15.46
CA HIS A 92 4.48 6.86 16.83
C HIS A 92 4.48 5.73 17.87
N GLY A 93 4.71 4.47 17.48
CA GLY A 93 4.70 3.33 18.40
C GLY A 93 3.33 3.03 19.02
N LYS A 94 2.24 3.45 18.38
CA LYS A 94 0.88 3.18 18.85
C LYS A 94 0.45 1.74 18.52
N PRO A 95 -0.45 1.14 19.29
CA PRO A 95 -0.96 -0.19 18.97
C PRO A 95 -1.51 -0.29 17.52
N PRO A 96 -1.22 -1.38 16.81
CA PRO A 96 -0.66 -2.65 17.27
C PRO A 96 0.88 -2.72 17.26
N PHE A 97 1.59 -1.62 17.09
CA PHE A 97 3.05 -1.57 17.22
C PHE A 97 3.43 -1.49 18.71
N THR A 98 4.54 -2.11 19.07
CA THR A 98 5.05 -2.15 20.47
C THR A 98 6.15 -1.12 20.71
N LYS A 99 6.69 -0.54 19.65
CA LYS A 99 7.70 0.53 19.66
C LYS A 99 7.53 1.40 18.41
N ALA A 100 8.05 2.61 18.44
CA ALA A 100 8.11 3.47 17.28
C ALA A 100 8.96 2.86 16.16
N ALA A 101 8.43 2.86 14.94
CA ALA A 101 9.18 2.50 13.75
C ALA A 101 10.05 3.69 13.32
N THR A 102 11.36 3.51 13.28
CA THR A 102 12.33 4.58 13.02
C THR A 102 12.97 4.50 11.63
N ASN A 103 12.70 3.43 10.88
CA ASN A 103 13.27 3.20 9.55
C ASN A 103 12.19 3.23 8.45
N ILE A 104 11.20 4.12 8.60
CA ILE A 104 10.13 4.32 7.61
C ILE A 104 10.11 5.78 7.18
N CYS A 105 10.38 6.02 5.91
CA CYS A 105 10.34 7.33 5.28
C CYS A 105 9.33 7.33 4.13
N ASN A 106 8.46 8.36 4.06
CA ASN A 106 7.49 8.47 2.96
C ASN A 106 8.20 8.73 1.63
N LEU A 107 7.77 8.02 0.57
CA LEU A 107 8.16 8.28 -0.80
C LEU A 107 7.13 9.20 -1.47
N ALA A 108 5.85 8.78 -1.44
CA ALA A 108 4.74 9.49 -2.06
C ALA A 108 3.38 9.05 -1.48
N THR A 109 2.50 9.99 -1.24
CA THR A 109 1.07 9.74 -1.07
C THR A 109 0.45 9.54 -2.45
N LEU A 110 -0.42 8.53 -2.63
CA LEU A 110 -0.90 8.13 -3.94
C LEU A 110 -2.38 8.48 -4.18
N TYR A 111 -3.28 7.85 -3.41
CA TYR A 111 -4.72 7.98 -3.65
C TYR A 111 -5.53 7.62 -2.40
N PRO A 112 -6.80 8.08 -2.32
CA PRO A 112 -7.68 7.71 -1.23
C PRO A 112 -8.06 6.23 -1.28
N GLN A 113 -8.21 5.64 -0.10
CA GLN A 113 -8.76 4.32 0.10
C GLN A 113 -10.20 4.43 0.60
N TYR A 114 -11.01 3.42 0.26
CA TYR A 114 -12.41 3.30 0.60
C TYR A 114 -12.60 2.01 1.38
N TYR A 115 -12.94 2.10 2.67
CA TYR A 115 -13.19 0.91 3.47
C TYR A 115 -14.64 0.47 3.32
N GLN A 116 -14.85 -0.63 2.62
CA GLN A 116 -16.14 -1.08 2.16
C GLN A 116 -16.59 -2.30 2.95
N PHE A 117 -17.84 -2.29 3.44
CA PHE A 117 -18.55 -3.50 3.83
C PHE A 117 -19.50 -3.86 2.71
N ILE A 118 -19.21 -4.96 2.02
CA ILE A 118 -20.04 -5.52 0.95
C ILE A 118 -20.88 -6.62 1.54
N VAL A 119 -22.18 -6.62 1.28
CA VAL A 119 -23.11 -7.66 1.74
C VAL A 119 -23.86 -8.26 0.57
N ASN A 120 -24.26 -9.53 0.65
CA ASN A 120 -25.23 -10.11 -0.26
C ASN A 120 -26.56 -9.37 -0.11
N ALA A 121 -27.19 -8.99 -1.20
CA ALA A 121 -28.40 -8.15 -1.19
C ALA A 121 -29.58 -8.81 -0.45
N ASP A 122 -29.62 -10.13 -0.43
CA ASP A 122 -30.63 -10.97 0.23
C ASP A 122 -30.28 -11.35 1.69
N SER A 123 -29.17 -10.85 2.23
CA SER A 123 -28.67 -11.21 3.57
C SER A 123 -29.49 -10.65 4.74
N GLY A 124 -30.35 -9.66 4.48
CA GLY A 124 -31.08 -8.91 5.53
C GLY A 124 -30.17 -8.01 6.38
N VAL A 125 -28.95 -7.67 5.88
CA VAL A 125 -27.99 -6.79 6.56
C VAL A 125 -28.04 -5.41 5.94
N ASP A 126 -28.53 -4.39 6.64
CA ASP A 126 -28.64 -3.02 6.16
C ASP A 126 -27.63 -2.06 6.84
N LYS A 127 -27.15 -2.40 8.01
CA LYS A 127 -26.21 -1.63 8.82
C LYS A 127 -25.24 -2.53 9.57
N ILE A 128 -24.19 -1.95 10.14
CA ILE A 128 -23.12 -2.71 10.82
C ILE A 128 -23.66 -3.58 11.98
N GLU A 129 -24.64 -3.09 12.74
CA GLU A 129 -25.22 -3.83 13.86
C GLU A 129 -25.92 -5.13 13.45
N ASP A 130 -26.43 -5.18 12.21
CA ASP A 130 -27.12 -6.37 11.68
C ASP A 130 -26.15 -7.52 11.37
N LEU A 131 -24.84 -7.27 11.44
CA LEU A 131 -23.80 -8.30 11.30
C LEU A 131 -23.73 -9.25 12.50
N LYS A 132 -24.41 -8.93 13.62
CA LYS A 132 -24.44 -9.80 14.80
C LYS A 132 -24.93 -11.20 14.44
N GLY A 133 -24.15 -12.23 14.82
CA GLY A 133 -24.39 -13.64 14.52
C GLY A 133 -24.13 -14.07 13.07
N LYS A 134 -23.81 -13.14 12.17
CA LYS A 134 -23.58 -13.43 10.75
C LYS A 134 -22.13 -13.90 10.49
N ALA A 135 -21.96 -14.65 9.40
CA ALA A 135 -20.65 -15.02 8.87
C ALA A 135 -20.08 -13.88 8.01
N ILE A 136 -18.92 -13.36 8.37
CA ILE A 136 -18.26 -12.25 7.68
C ILE A 136 -16.79 -12.56 7.44
N THR A 137 -16.19 -11.93 6.43
CA THR A 137 -14.77 -12.06 6.15
C THR A 137 -14.04 -10.71 6.25
N THR A 138 -12.79 -10.76 6.68
CA THR A 138 -11.86 -9.61 6.70
C THR A 138 -10.44 -10.11 6.46
N GLN A 139 -9.47 -9.17 6.35
CA GLN A 139 -8.06 -9.53 6.19
C GLN A 139 -7.51 -10.34 7.37
N GLN A 140 -6.36 -10.98 7.13
CA GLN A 140 -5.62 -11.74 8.15
C GLN A 140 -5.31 -10.85 9.37
N ARG A 141 -5.25 -11.49 10.54
CA ARG A 141 -4.93 -10.81 11.81
C ARG A 141 -3.59 -10.07 11.74
N GLY A 142 -3.56 -8.87 12.31
CA GLY A 142 -2.39 -8.00 12.30
C GLY A 142 -2.22 -7.16 11.02
N ASN A 143 -3.17 -7.21 10.11
CA ASN A 143 -3.24 -6.34 8.93
C ASN A 143 -4.13 -5.12 9.17
N THR A 144 -3.92 -4.06 8.40
CA THR A 144 -4.70 -2.81 8.52
C THR A 144 -6.19 -3.03 8.33
N GLY A 145 -6.60 -3.86 7.34
CA GLY A 145 -8.01 -4.13 7.10
C GLY A 145 -8.68 -4.88 8.26
N GLU A 146 -7.97 -5.80 8.92
CA GLU A 146 -8.47 -6.44 10.14
C GLU A 146 -8.66 -5.42 11.26
N LEU A 147 -7.67 -4.54 11.47
CA LEU A 147 -7.76 -3.48 12.47
C LEU A 147 -8.97 -2.58 12.23
N ILE A 148 -9.20 -2.13 11.00
CA ILE A 148 -10.32 -1.26 10.65
C ILE A 148 -11.66 -1.99 10.84
N THR A 149 -11.78 -3.26 10.42
CA THR A 149 -12.98 -4.07 10.70
C THR A 149 -13.29 -4.09 12.18
N ARG A 150 -12.29 -4.41 13.01
CA ARG A 150 -12.44 -4.50 14.47
C ARG A 150 -12.85 -3.15 15.08
N GLN A 151 -12.27 -2.05 14.59
CA GLN A 151 -12.63 -0.71 15.05
C GLN A 151 -14.06 -0.32 14.66
N ILE A 152 -14.46 -0.57 13.39
CA ILE A 152 -15.83 -0.26 12.93
C ILE A 152 -16.86 -1.12 13.70
N LEU A 153 -16.63 -2.41 13.85
CA LEU A 153 -17.50 -3.25 14.70
C LEU A 153 -17.58 -2.69 16.12
N GLY A 154 -16.41 -2.32 16.69
CA GLY A 154 -16.33 -1.79 18.06
C GLY A 154 -17.10 -0.50 18.29
N VAL A 155 -17.06 0.46 17.35
CA VAL A 155 -17.82 1.72 17.46
C VAL A 155 -19.32 1.51 17.34
N HIS A 156 -19.76 0.36 16.79
CA HIS A 156 -21.15 -0.09 16.74
C HIS A 156 -21.50 -1.11 17.84
N GLY A 157 -20.64 -1.26 18.88
CA GLY A 157 -20.89 -2.12 20.04
C GLY A 157 -20.73 -3.62 19.76
N LEU A 158 -20.13 -4.01 18.64
CA LEU A 158 -19.87 -5.40 18.29
C LEU A 158 -18.41 -5.79 18.52
N LYS A 159 -18.18 -7.04 18.88
CA LYS A 159 -16.85 -7.67 18.98
C LYS A 159 -16.78 -8.86 18.01
N TYR A 160 -15.58 -9.42 17.84
CA TYR A 160 -15.43 -10.62 17.00
C TYR A 160 -16.21 -11.84 17.52
N GLU A 161 -16.44 -11.90 18.83
CA GLU A 161 -17.27 -12.95 19.46
C GLU A 161 -18.76 -12.82 19.08
N ASP A 162 -19.20 -11.63 18.64
CA ASP A 162 -20.58 -11.40 18.22
C ASP A 162 -20.83 -11.78 16.75
N VAL A 163 -19.79 -12.14 15.98
CA VAL A 163 -19.87 -12.50 14.56
C VAL A 163 -19.11 -13.81 14.28
N LYS A 164 -19.43 -14.49 13.18
CA LYS A 164 -18.65 -15.64 12.70
C LYS A 164 -17.62 -15.15 11.70
N ILE A 165 -16.43 -14.74 12.20
CA ILE A 165 -15.44 -14.07 11.38
C ILE A 165 -14.39 -15.02 10.79
N SER A 166 -14.10 -14.87 9.48
CA SER A 166 -12.97 -15.50 8.78
C SER A 166 -11.91 -14.47 8.42
N PHE A 167 -10.65 -14.80 8.70
CA PHE A 167 -9.49 -13.94 8.44
C PHE A 167 -8.74 -14.43 7.20
N VAL A 168 -9.09 -13.90 6.02
CA VAL A 168 -8.63 -14.39 4.71
C VAL A 168 -8.28 -13.26 3.75
N GLY A 169 -7.69 -13.59 2.58
CA GLY A 169 -7.45 -12.64 1.50
C GLY A 169 -8.74 -12.22 0.78
N TYR A 170 -8.66 -11.19 -0.06
CA TYR A 170 -9.85 -10.67 -0.77
C TYR A 170 -10.44 -11.70 -1.74
N SER A 171 -9.61 -12.44 -2.46
CA SER A 171 -10.08 -13.49 -3.38
C SER A 171 -10.81 -14.62 -2.63
N ASP A 172 -10.29 -15.05 -1.47
CA ASP A 172 -10.95 -16.06 -0.64
C ASP A 172 -12.25 -15.53 -0.04
N SER A 173 -12.29 -14.25 0.33
CA SER A 173 -13.51 -13.59 0.79
C SER A 173 -14.60 -13.61 -0.28
N VAL A 174 -14.24 -13.30 -1.52
CA VAL A 174 -15.16 -13.36 -2.68
C VAL A 174 -15.69 -14.78 -2.87
N ASN A 175 -14.81 -15.80 -2.79
CA ASN A 175 -15.23 -17.20 -2.91
C ASN A 175 -16.19 -17.59 -1.78
N GLN A 176 -15.89 -17.26 -0.51
CA GLN A 176 -16.79 -17.54 0.60
C GLN A 176 -18.17 -16.85 0.45
N MET A 177 -18.21 -15.63 -0.10
CA MET A 177 -19.47 -14.94 -0.41
C MET A 177 -20.24 -15.63 -1.54
N LYS A 178 -19.55 -16.02 -2.63
CA LYS A 178 -20.15 -16.76 -3.77
C LYS A 178 -20.73 -18.10 -3.33
N ASP A 179 -20.03 -18.80 -2.46
CA ASP A 179 -20.42 -20.14 -1.95
C ASP A 179 -21.46 -20.07 -0.82
N GLY A 180 -21.82 -18.87 -0.34
CA GLY A 180 -22.78 -18.67 0.76
C GLY A 180 -22.21 -18.98 2.15
N HIS A 181 -20.90 -19.14 2.29
CA HIS A 181 -20.21 -19.36 3.57
C HIS A 181 -20.05 -18.04 4.35
N ALA A 182 -20.13 -16.89 3.70
CA ALA A 182 -20.18 -15.58 4.32
C ALA A 182 -21.27 -14.71 3.68
N VAL A 183 -21.85 -13.80 4.46
CA VAL A 183 -22.85 -12.82 3.97
C VAL A 183 -22.27 -11.42 3.82
N ALA A 184 -21.09 -11.17 4.38
CA ALA A 184 -20.42 -9.89 4.32
C ALA A 184 -18.91 -10.06 4.12
N PHE A 185 -18.34 -9.10 3.38
CA PHE A 185 -16.93 -9.00 3.06
C PHE A 185 -16.45 -7.57 3.33
N ALA A 186 -15.43 -7.41 4.18
CA ALA A 186 -14.84 -6.12 4.50
C ALA A 186 -13.48 -5.94 3.82
N LEU A 187 -13.33 -4.85 3.04
CA LEU A 187 -12.08 -4.55 2.34
C LEU A 187 -11.81 -3.05 2.27
N GLY A 188 -10.52 -2.67 2.27
CA GLY A 188 -10.05 -1.32 1.99
C GLY A 188 -9.22 -1.28 0.73
N THR A 189 -9.68 -0.53 -0.29
CA THR A 189 -8.98 -0.40 -1.57
C THR A 189 -9.55 0.80 -2.36
N GLN A 190 -8.98 1.10 -3.54
CA GLN A 190 -9.56 2.06 -4.49
C GLN A 190 -10.91 1.55 -5.03
N ILE A 191 -11.63 2.43 -5.73
CA ILE A 191 -12.89 2.11 -6.41
C ILE A 191 -12.78 2.38 -7.93
N PRO A 192 -13.45 1.57 -8.79
CA PRO A 192 -14.07 0.29 -8.45
C PRO A 192 -13.04 -0.78 -8.07
N ALA A 193 -13.34 -1.57 -7.04
CA ALA A 193 -12.48 -2.67 -6.60
C ALA A 193 -12.70 -3.92 -7.46
N GLY A 194 -11.62 -4.52 -7.99
CA GLY A 194 -11.72 -5.73 -8.82
C GLY A 194 -12.39 -6.90 -8.10
N ALA A 195 -12.06 -7.10 -6.81
CA ALA A 195 -12.70 -8.14 -5.99
C ALA A 195 -14.21 -7.92 -5.81
N VAL A 196 -14.66 -6.66 -5.68
CA VAL A 196 -16.09 -6.34 -5.59
C VAL A 196 -16.78 -6.52 -6.92
N MET A 197 -16.13 -6.14 -8.04
CA MET A 197 -16.66 -6.38 -9.39
C MET A 197 -16.82 -7.87 -9.68
N ASP A 198 -15.84 -8.71 -9.29
CA ASP A 198 -15.89 -10.16 -9.43
C ASP A 198 -17.05 -10.77 -8.60
N LEU A 199 -17.24 -10.31 -7.37
CA LEU A 199 -18.39 -10.73 -6.56
C LEU A 199 -19.71 -10.29 -7.18
N ALA A 200 -19.83 -9.04 -7.64
CA ALA A 200 -21.03 -8.46 -8.23
C ALA A 200 -21.44 -9.14 -9.56
N ALA A 201 -20.50 -9.75 -10.28
CA ALA A 201 -20.79 -10.54 -11.46
C ALA A 201 -21.50 -11.88 -11.14
N ALA A 202 -21.36 -12.40 -9.93
CA ALA A 202 -21.93 -13.68 -9.50
C ALA A 202 -23.11 -13.55 -8.51
N ARG A 203 -23.18 -12.44 -7.76
CA ARG A 203 -24.15 -12.18 -6.70
C ARG A 203 -24.67 -10.75 -6.76
N ASP A 204 -25.93 -10.56 -6.39
CA ASP A 204 -26.43 -9.21 -6.08
C ASP A 204 -25.86 -8.75 -4.74
N ILE A 205 -25.25 -7.57 -4.74
CA ILE A 205 -24.55 -7.01 -3.59
C ILE A 205 -25.09 -5.64 -3.21
N ARG A 206 -24.85 -5.25 -1.96
CA ARG A 206 -25.03 -3.89 -1.45
C ARG A 206 -23.81 -3.45 -0.65
N LEU A 207 -23.60 -2.13 -0.58
CA LEU A 207 -22.62 -1.53 0.32
C LEU A 207 -23.35 -1.01 1.57
N ILE A 208 -22.73 -1.19 2.75
CA ILE A 208 -23.22 -0.59 3.98
C ILE A 208 -22.69 0.84 4.07
N ASP A 209 -23.61 1.81 4.29
CA ASP A 209 -23.24 3.19 4.60
C ASP A 209 -22.62 3.30 6.00
N GLN A 210 -21.52 4.06 6.12
CA GLN A 210 -20.72 4.16 7.34
C GLN A 210 -20.64 5.62 7.86
N ALA A 211 -21.50 6.52 7.37
CA ALA A 211 -21.46 7.92 7.78
C ALA A 211 -21.55 8.10 9.31
N SER A 212 -22.34 7.28 9.99
CA SER A 212 -22.48 7.30 11.46
C SER A 212 -21.22 6.90 12.22
N SER A 213 -20.26 6.22 11.56
CA SER A 213 -19.03 5.74 12.19
C SER A 213 -17.94 6.80 12.30
N ILE A 214 -17.96 7.86 11.46
CA ILE A 214 -16.77 8.71 11.22
C ILE A 214 -16.30 9.44 12.47
N ASP A 215 -17.18 10.01 13.26
CA ASP A 215 -16.80 10.78 14.45
C ASP A 215 -16.13 9.89 15.52
N ALA A 216 -16.65 8.68 15.69
CA ALA A 216 -16.07 7.69 16.59
C ALA A 216 -14.72 7.15 16.06
N MET A 217 -14.63 6.91 14.74
CA MET A 217 -13.39 6.47 14.10
C MET A 217 -12.29 7.54 14.19
N ARG A 218 -12.61 8.83 13.99
CA ARG A 218 -11.65 9.93 14.14
C ARG A 218 -11.12 10.10 15.58
N LYS A 219 -11.90 9.72 16.58
CA LYS A 219 -11.40 9.68 17.99
C LYS A 219 -10.34 8.59 18.17
N LEU A 220 -10.42 7.49 17.42
CA LEU A 220 -9.41 6.42 17.45
C LEU A 220 -8.15 6.84 16.68
N ASN A 221 -8.32 7.40 15.48
CA ASN A 221 -7.23 7.91 14.66
C ASN A 221 -7.72 9.10 13.79
N PRO A 222 -7.17 10.33 14.00
CA PRO A 222 -7.60 11.53 13.25
C PRO A 222 -7.41 11.44 11.73
N GLY A 223 -6.55 10.53 11.24
CA GLY A 223 -6.32 10.29 9.81
C GLY A 223 -7.48 9.61 9.07
N TYR A 224 -8.53 9.16 9.77
CA TYR A 224 -9.73 8.66 9.10
C TYR A 224 -10.52 9.78 8.43
N THR A 225 -10.94 9.55 7.20
CA THR A 225 -11.77 10.43 6.39
C THR A 225 -13.12 9.81 6.10
N LEU A 226 -14.10 10.61 5.70
CA LEU A 226 -15.38 10.14 5.18
C LEU A 226 -15.38 10.32 3.67
N ASN A 227 -15.27 9.22 2.94
CA ASN A 227 -15.22 9.22 1.49
C ASN A 227 -16.59 8.82 0.90
N THR A 228 -16.84 9.22 -0.35
CA THR A 228 -18.06 8.85 -1.07
C THR A 228 -17.74 7.87 -2.18
N ILE A 229 -18.45 6.74 -2.22
CA ILE A 229 -18.50 5.86 -3.39
C ILE A 229 -19.68 6.34 -4.23
N PRO A 230 -19.46 6.93 -5.41
CA PRO A 230 -20.52 7.45 -6.26
C PRO A 230 -21.48 6.36 -6.73
N LYS A 231 -22.75 6.70 -6.91
CA LYS A 231 -23.73 5.82 -7.56
C LYS A 231 -23.19 5.31 -8.90
N GLY A 232 -23.51 4.06 -9.21
CA GLY A 232 -23.06 3.43 -10.47
C GLY A 232 -21.61 2.97 -10.47
N THR A 233 -20.87 3.08 -9.34
CA THR A 233 -19.52 2.51 -9.21
C THR A 233 -19.57 0.99 -9.33
N TYR A 234 -20.58 0.35 -8.77
CA TYR A 234 -20.80 -1.09 -8.87
C TYR A 234 -22.15 -1.41 -9.51
N PRO A 235 -22.33 -2.63 -10.09
CA PRO A 235 -23.61 -3.07 -10.65
C PRO A 235 -24.75 -2.92 -9.63
N LYS A 236 -25.89 -2.39 -10.08
CA LYS A 236 -27.11 -2.16 -9.29
C LYS A 236 -26.97 -1.19 -8.09
N GLN A 237 -25.85 -0.48 -7.96
CA GLN A 237 -25.70 0.58 -6.97
C GLN A 237 -26.37 1.86 -7.48
N ASP A 238 -27.52 2.21 -6.94
CA ASP A 238 -28.41 3.29 -7.39
C ASP A 238 -28.22 4.61 -6.63
N LYS A 239 -27.42 4.62 -5.55
CA LYS A 239 -27.15 5.79 -4.69
C LYS A 239 -25.68 5.89 -4.29
N ASP A 240 -25.28 7.10 -3.92
CA ASP A 240 -23.99 7.35 -3.27
C ASP A 240 -23.95 6.62 -1.91
N VAL A 241 -22.77 6.13 -1.53
CA VAL A 241 -22.55 5.48 -0.23
C VAL A 241 -21.36 6.11 0.46
N LYS A 242 -21.54 6.52 1.71
CA LYS A 242 -20.47 7.07 2.55
C LYS A 242 -19.73 5.94 3.24
N VAL A 243 -18.40 5.95 3.15
CA VAL A 243 -17.54 4.94 3.76
C VAL A 243 -16.36 5.57 4.49
N ILE A 244 -15.80 4.86 5.45
CA ILE A 244 -14.55 5.25 6.09
C ILE A 244 -13.43 5.24 5.04
N GLY A 245 -12.61 6.29 5.04
CA GLY A 245 -11.48 6.47 4.12
C GLY A 245 -10.17 6.74 4.85
N TYR A 246 -9.07 6.63 4.11
CA TYR A 246 -7.70 6.96 4.49
C TYR A 246 -6.85 7.02 3.21
N ALA A 247 -5.57 7.40 3.29
CA ALA A 247 -4.71 7.46 2.09
C ALA A 247 -3.86 6.20 1.91
N THR A 248 -3.65 5.81 0.65
CA THR A 248 -2.56 4.92 0.24
C THR A 248 -1.29 5.74 0.04
N HIS A 249 -0.17 5.22 0.48
CA HIS A 249 1.14 5.77 0.20
C HIS A 249 2.17 4.66 -0.05
N VAL A 250 3.29 5.03 -0.66
CA VAL A 250 4.49 4.19 -0.74
C VAL A 250 5.53 4.80 0.19
N PHE A 251 6.11 3.97 1.00
CA PHE A 251 7.22 4.32 1.89
C PHE A 251 8.42 3.43 1.64
N VAL A 252 9.58 3.91 2.05
CA VAL A 252 10.85 3.24 1.85
C VAL A 252 11.63 3.19 3.16
N SER A 253 12.63 2.31 3.23
CA SER A 253 13.64 2.37 4.27
C SER A 253 14.35 3.71 4.22
N CYS A 254 14.45 4.41 5.37
CA CYS A 254 15.18 5.68 5.47
C CYS A 254 16.69 5.53 5.16
N LYS A 255 17.18 4.29 5.08
CA LYS A 255 18.59 3.96 4.80
C LYS A 255 18.92 3.83 3.31
N LEU A 256 17.93 3.84 2.43
CA LEU A 256 18.17 3.79 0.99
C LEU A 256 18.99 5.01 0.51
N PRO A 257 19.80 4.86 -0.55
CA PRO A 257 20.55 5.98 -1.11
C PRO A 257 19.63 7.12 -1.58
N PRO A 258 19.90 8.38 -1.21
CA PRO A 258 19.04 9.51 -1.60
C PRO A 258 18.86 9.69 -3.11
N ASP A 259 19.87 9.46 -3.93
CA ASP A 259 19.78 9.59 -5.38
C ASP A 259 18.95 8.48 -6.03
N GLU A 260 18.96 7.29 -5.44
CA GLU A 260 18.09 6.19 -5.85
C GLU A 260 16.62 6.53 -5.55
N VAL A 261 16.31 6.93 -4.33
CA VAL A 261 14.94 7.32 -3.93
C VAL A 261 14.45 8.55 -4.70
N TYR A 262 15.32 9.50 -5.01
CA TYR A 262 15.01 10.61 -5.91
C TYR A 262 14.57 10.10 -7.29
N THR A 263 15.30 9.15 -7.87
CA THR A 263 14.97 8.54 -9.16
C THR A 263 13.66 7.78 -9.09
N MET A 264 13.40 7.05 -7.99
CA MET A 264 12.14 6.32 -7.76
C MET A 264 10.93 7.26 -7.76
N VAL A 265 10.96 8.34 -6.97
CA VAL A 265 9.83 9.29 -6.90
C VAL A 265 9.63 10.05 -8.20
N LYS A 266 10.71 10.47 -8.87
CA LYS A 266 10.67 11.14 -10.17
C LYS A 266 10.05 10.25 -11.25
N THR A 267 10.43 8.97 -11.28
CA THR A 267 9.89 7.98 -12.20
C THR A 267 8.41 7.73 -11.95
N LEU A 268 7.99 7.62 -10.68
CA LEU A 268 6.58 7.49 -10.31
C LEU A 268 5.79 8.71 -10.82
N ALA A 269 6.24 9.92 -10.55
CA ALA A 269 5.59 11.17 -10.96
C ALA A 269 5.45 11.30 -12.49
N ALA A 270 6.41 10.79 -13.24
CA ALA A 270 6.40 10.83 -14.71
C ALA A 270 5.47 9.79 -15.35
N ASN A 271 5.01 8.77 -14.58
CA ASN A 271 4.27 7.62 -15.11
C ASN A 271 2.87 7.44 -14.50
N THR A 272 2.27 8.50 -13.96
CA THR A 272 0.94 8.44 -13.31
C THR A 272 -0.15 7.86 -14.22
N LYS A 273 -0.13 8.16 -15.52
CA LYS A 273 -1.08 7.60 -16.50
C LYS A 273 -0.97 6.07 -16.64
N THR A 274 0.23 5.51 -16.56
CA THR A 274 0.43 4.05 -16.60
C THR A 274 -0.09 3.42 -15.32
N LEU A 275 0.24 4.00 -14.17
CA LEU A 275 -0.24 3.53 -12.86
C LEU A 275 -1.77 3.62 -12.75
N ALA A 276 -2.39 4.60 -13.40
CA ALA A 276 -3.84 4.79 -13.44
C ALA A 276 -4.61 3.64 -14.12
N THR A 277 -3.94 2.80 -14.91
CA THR A 277 -4.56 1.58 -15.45
C THR A 277 -4.94 0.57 -14.36
N VAL A 278 -4.32 0.68 -13.18
CA VAL A 278 -4.64 -0.14 -12.00
C VAL A 278 -5.46 0.65 -10.98
N ALA A 279 -5.09 1.91 -10.72
CA ALA A 279 -5.77 2.78 -9.76
C ALA A 279 -6.05 4.14 -10.41
N LYS A 280 -7.28 4.33 -10.88
CA LYS A 280 -7.69 5.49 -11.70
C LYS A 280 -7.37 6.83 -11.05
N ASP A 281 -7.49 6.92 -9.74
CA ASP A 281 -7.23 8.17 -8.99
C ASP A 281 -5.79 8.68 -9.13
N ILE A 282 -4.84 7.81 -9.56
CA ILE A 282 -3.45 8.20 -9.83
C ILE A 282 -3.32 9.03 -11.12
N GLU A 283 -4.28 8.98 -12.04
CA GLU A 283 -4.20 9.68 -13.33
C GLU A 283 -3.96 11.18 -13.19
N THR A 284 -4.61 11.79 -12.21
CA THR A 284 -4.55 13.24 -11.92
C THR A 284 -3.60 13.58 -10.78
N LEU A 285 -2.84 12.62 -10.29
CA LEU A 285 -1.92 12.82 -9.18
C LEU A 285 -0.77 13.73 -9.62
N THR A 286 -0.58 14.81 -8.89
CA THR A 286 0.47 15.81 -9.12
C THR A 286 1.58 15.67 -8.07
N PRO A 287 2.79 16.24 -8.29
CA PRO A 287 3.82 16.30 -7.25
C PRO A 287 3.31 16.89 -5.92
N LYS A 288 2.38 17.87 -5.96
CA LYS A 288 1.76 18.45 -4.77
C LYS A 288 0.90 17.42 -4.02
N GLY A 289 0.11 16.63 -4.74
CA GLY A 289 -0.68 15.54 -4.12
C GLY A 289 0.21 14.44 -3.56
N MET A 290 1.30 14.08 -4.28
CA MET A 290 2.28 13.11 -3.81
C MET A 290 3.01 13.55 -2.54
N ALA A 291 3.19 14.87 -2.37
CA ALA A 291 3.82 15.51 -1.21
C ALA A 291 2.84 15.79 -0.05
N GLU A 292 1.61 15.28 -0.11
CA GLU A 292 0.64 15.43 0.99
C GLU A 292 1.22 14.88 2.29
N ASP A 293 1.23 15.73 3.33
CA ASP A 293 1.70 15.34 4.66
C ASP A 293 0.66 14.43 5.33
N ILE A 294 1.05 13.19 5.51
CA ILE A 294 0.26 12.16 6.21
C ILE A 294 0.82 11.84 7.60
N GLY A 295 1.73 12.67 8.13
CA GLY A 295 2.37 12.45 9.43
C GLY A 295 3.51 11.41 9.40
N VAL A 296 4.06 11.10 8.23
CA VAL A 296 5.25 10.25 8.04
C VAL A 296 6.32 11.08 7.35
N PRO A 297 7.50 11.33 7.95
CA PRO A 297 8.57 12.13 7.35
C PRO A 297 8.99 11.57 5.98
N PHE A 298 9.25 12.46 5.03
CA PHE A 298 9.71 12.05 3.71
C PHE A 298 11.17 11.63 3.71
N HIS A 299 11.51 10.71 2.81
CA HIS A 299 12.91 10.35 2.56
C HIS A 299 13.67 11.56 1.97
N PRO A 300 14.96 11.80 2.34
CA PRO A 300 15.73 12.93 1.81
C PRO A 300 15.75 13.02 0.29
N GLY A 301 15.83 11.88 -0.42
CA GLY A 301 15.75 11.83 -1.89
C GLY A 301 14.39 12.26 -2.43
N ALA A 302 13.30 11.87 -1.77
CA ALA A 302 11.95 12.32 -2.14
C ALA A 302 11.78 13.82 -1.85
N ALA A 303 12.26 14.31 -0.71
CA ALA A 303 12.23 15.72 -0.35
C ALA A 303 13.00 16.60 -1.35
N LYS A 304 14.14 16.10 -1.88
CA LYS A 304 14.90 16.76 -2.96
C LYS A 304 14.03 16.94 -4.21
N PHE A 305 13.35 15.90 -4.66
CA PHE A 305 12.42 15.95 -5.80
C PHE A 305 11.29 16.97 -5.58
N TYR A 306 10.63 16.94 -4.42
CA TYR A 306 9.54 17.87 -4.11
C TYR A 306 10.03 19.31 -4.02
N LYS A 307 11.21 19.55 -3.47
CA LYS A 307 11.83 20.89 -3.42
C LYS A 307 12.10 21.45 -4.83
N GLU A 308 12.56 20.62 -5.77
CA GLU A 308 12.72 21.02 -7.18
C GLU A 308 11.37 21.35 -7.85
N ALA A 309 10.28 20.72 -7.41
CA ALA A 309 8.92 21.06 -7.83
C ALA A 309 8.31 22.27 -7.07
N GLY A 310 9.09 22.97 -6.25
CA GLY A 310 8.65 24.12 -5.46
C GLY A 310 7.85 23.79 -4.20
N ILE A 311 7.93 22.54 -3.71
CA ILE A 311 7.17 22.05 -2.56
C ILE A 311 8.13 21.72 -1.43
N VAL A 312 7.88 22.29 -0.24
CA VAL A 312 8.65 21.98 0.98
C VAL A 312 7.91 20.91 1.77
N VAL A 313 8.61 19.83 2.11
CA VAL A 313 8.09 18.73 2.93
C VAL A 313 8.98 18.52 4.15
N GLN A 314 8.43 17.95 5.22
CA GLN A 314 9.22 17.50 6.36
C GLN A 314 9.99 16.23 5.97
N SER A 315 11.33 16.29 5.99
CA SER A 315 12.16 15.11 5.75
C SER A 315 12.71 14.52 7.05
N HIS A 316 13.09 13.26 6.96
CA HIS A 316 13.75 12.49 8.02
C HIS A 316 15.15 13.05 8.32
#